data_d4969003f7a7dfc903fa7748ab26088e
#
_entry.id   d4969003f7a7dfc903fa7748ab26088e
#
_cell.length_a   1.000
_cell.length_b   1.000
_cell.length_c   1.000
_cell.angle_alpha   90.00
_cell.angle_beta   90.00
_cell.angle_gamma   90.00
#
_symmetry.space_group_name_H-M   'P 1'
#
loop_
_entity.id
_entity.type
_entity.pdbx_description
1 polymer ?
#
loop_
_entity_poly.entity_id
_entity_poly.type
_entity_poly.pdbx_seq_one_letter_code
_entity_poly.pdbx_strand_id
1 'polypeptide(L)'
;MKTTIFYAILLAGLSFGTVHAQSFDKAKMDQLFDVLAQKEKAMGSLTLSKNGNVIYSRAIGYSSITDAVKQPSTTLTKYRIGSISKMFTTTMIFQLVEEGKLKLSATLDTYFPKLPNANKITIANLLNHHSGLHNFTNDPEYSGYMTQPKTQDEMLVLFAKSKVDFQPNEKGEYSNTNFVVLGFIIEKITKQSYSNNLKQRITSRIGLSNTYYGGKTNLNNNECFSFQFVGNWKQMPETDMSIPGGAGAVVSTPTDLTKFIEALFSLKLVKQSSLDQMKTITDGFGMGIFQIPFYDMKAFGHNGGIDGFGSNLAYFPDDGLAIAYCTNGQVYPMNDILIGVLSIYFNKEYSIPAFNTVTLKTEELDKYLGVYSSTQLPLKITIAKDNTALIAQATGQPSFPLEATEKDKFKFDMAGVVMEFNPDKNEMTLKQNGGVYLFTKEK
;
A
#
# COMPACT_ATOMS: atom_id res chain seq x y z
N MET A 1 -15.91 -7.69 85.32
CA MET A 1 -14.85 -7.41 84.37
C MET A 1 -15.44 -7.48 83.00
N LYS A 2 -15.66 -6.34 82.35
CA LYS A 2 -16.20 -6.29 80.96
C LYS A 2 -15.01 -5.97 80.02
N THR A 3 -14.70 -6.92 79.11
CA THR A 3 -13.61 -6.78 78.15
C THR A 3 -14.17 -6.20 76.87
N THR A 4 -13.75 -4.97 76.53
CA THR A 4 -14.11 -4.25 75.31
C THR A 4 -13.09 -4.61 74.21
N ILE A 5 -13.56 -5.24 73.13
CA ILE A 5 -12.75 -5.55 71.96
C ILE A 5 -12.88 -4.38 70.97
N PHE A 6 -11.73 -3.73 70.62
CA PHE A 6 -11.63 -2.70 69.59
C PHE A 6 -11.37 -3.39 68.24
N TYR A 7 -12.27 -3.21 67.28
CA TYR A 7 -12.04 -3.57 65.89
C TYR A 7 -11.37 -2.39 65.17
N ALA A 8 -10.14 -2.56 64.73
CA ALA A 8 -9.48 -1.62 63.84
C ALA A 8 -9.86 -1.95 62.37
N ILE A 9 -10.61 -1.06 61.74
CA ILE A 9 -10.92 -1.13 60.29
C ILE A 9 -9.74 -0.57 59.53
N LEU A 10 -9.01 -1.43 58.81
CA LEU A 10 -7.94 -1.04 57.88
C LEU A 10 -8.56 -0.64 56.54
N LEU A 11 -8.67 0.68 56.28
CA LEU A 11 -9.04 1.21 54.97
C LEU A 11 -7.84 1.07 54.03
N ALA A 12 -7.85 0.06 53.16
CA ALA A 12 -6.93 -0.03 52.03
C ALA A 12 -7.36 0.97 50.96
N GLY A 13 -6.66 2.07 50.86
CA GLY A 13 -6.84 3.05 49.77
C GLY A 13 -6.43 2.45 48.43
N LEU A 14 -7.39 2.10 47.60
CA LEU A 14 -7.19 1.80 46.20
C LEU A 14 -6.88 3.10 45.47
N SER A 15 -5.59 3.40 45.26
CA SER A 15 -5.17 4.43 44.34
C SER A 15 -5.43 3.94 42.92
N PHE A 16 -6.55 4.39 42.33
CA PHE A 16 -6.76 4.32 40.89
C PHE A 16 -5.75 5.24 40.22
N GLY A 17 -4.65 4.67 39.77
CA GLY A 17 -3.76 5.35 38.85
C GLY A 17 -4.56 5.67 37.58
N THR A 18 -4.82 6.94 37.32
CA THR A 18 -5.35 7.38 36.02
C THR A 18 -4.31 7.04 34.98
N VAL A 19 -4.56 5.97 34.21
CA VAL A 19 -3.84 5.70 32.98
C VAL A 19 -4.19 6.87 32.06
N HIS A 20 -3.32 7.86 31.96
CA HIS A 20 -3.43 8.90 30.94
C HIS A 20 -3.27 8.19 29.60
N ALA A 21 -4.39 7.96 28.90
CA ALA A 21 -4.34 7.58 27.50
C ALA A 21 -3.49 8.63 26.79
N GLN A 22 -2.44 8.20 26.11
CA GLN A 22 -1.55 9.07 25.34
C GLN A 22 -2.43 9.81 24.30
N SER A 23 -2.72 11.08 24.57
CA SER A 23 -3.48 11.93 23.65
C SER A 23 -2.51 12.48 22.61
N PHE A 24 -2.66 12.09 21.36
CA PHE A 24 -1.93 12.73 20.27
C PHE A 24 -2.62 14.02 19.83
N ASP A 25 -1.86 14.89 19.16
CA ASP A 25 -2.35 16.20 18.67
C ASP A 25 -3.27 16.01 17.46
N LYS A 26 -4.58 15.89 17.72
CA LYS A 26 -5.62 15.78 16.67
C LYS A 26 -5.68 17.01 15.78
N ALA A 27 -5.45 18.21 16.31
CA ALA A 27 -5.49 19.45 15.55
C ALA A 27 -4.34 19.49 14.52
N LYS A 28 -3.16 19.04 14.93
CA LYS A 28 -2.01 18.93 14.02
C LYS A 28 -2.22 17.83 12.96
N MET A 29 -2.89 16.73 13.33
CA MET A 29 -3.28 15.69 12.37
C MET A 29 -4.27 16.24 11.33
N ASP A 30 -5.27 16.99 11.79
CA ASP A 30 -6.23 17.67 10.91
C ASP A 30 -5.53 18.65 9.98
N GLN A 31 -4.60 19.46 10.51
CA GLN A 31 -3.82 20.41 9.71
C GLN A 31 -3.02 19.71 8.59
N LEU A 32 -2.41 18.56 8.88
CA LEU A 32 -1.69 17.77 7.84
C LEU A 32 -2.63 17.40 6.70
N PHE A 33 -3.81 16.83 7.02
CA PHE A 33 -4.77 16.42 5.99
C PHE A 33 -5.43 17.61 5.29
N ASP A 34 -5.65 18.74 5.98
CA ASP A 34 -6.16 19.97 5.38
C ASP A 34 -5.19 20.51 4.32
N VAL A 35 -3.90 20.57 4.62
CA VAL A 35 -2.88 21.04 3.69
C VAL A 35 -2.76 20.09 2.50
N LEU A 36 -2.79 18.77 2.71
CA LEU A 36 -2.79 17.79 1.62
C LEU A 36 -4.00 17.94 0.69
N ALA A 37 -5.18 18.18 1.25
CA ALA A 37 -6.41 18.41 0.48
C ALA A 37 -6.40 19.75 -0.26
N GLN A 38 -6.09 20.85 0.43
CA GLN A 38 -6.07 22.19 -0.15
C GLN A 38 -5.05 22.35 -1.28
N LYS A 39 -3.94 21.62 -1.18
CA LYS A 39 -2.87 21.64 -2.18
C LYS A 39 -3.00 20.49 -3.20
N GLU A 40 -4.12 19.76 -3.20
CA GLU A 40 -4.40 18.62 -4.09
C GLU A 40 -3.26 17.58 -4.11
N LYS A 41 -2.60 17.36 -2.95
CA LYS A 41 -1.45 16.46 -2.83
C LYS A 41 -1.82 15.00 -2.66
N ALA A 42 -3.02 14.71 -2.16
CA ALA A 42 -3.54 13.36 -2.00
C ALA A 42 -5.07 13.35 -1.94
N MET A 43 -5.65 12.23 -2.34
CA MET A 43 -7.04 11.86 -2.14
C MET A 43 -7.07 10.50 -1.46
N GLY A 44 -7.81 10.35 -0.35
CA GLY A 44 -7.83 9.08 0.36
C GLY A 44 -8.43 9.17 1.75
N SER A 45 -8.31 8.10 2.50
CA SER A 45 -8.85 7.99 3.87
C SER A 45 -7.84 7.33 4.80
N LEU A 46 -7.77 7.84 6.03
CA LEU A 46 -6.98 7.31 7.14
C LEU A 46 -7.90 6.81 8.25
N THR A 47 -7.53 5.71 8.90
CA THR A 47 -8.07 5.31 10.21
C THR A 47 -6.92 4.90 11.12
N LEU A 48 -6.93 5.43 12.34
CA LEU A 48 -6.13 4.98 13.48
C LEU A 48 -7.07 4.28 14.47
N SER A 49 -6.71 3.08 14.88
CA SER A 49 -7.42 2.31 15.89
C SER A 49 -6.45 1.88 16.98
N LYS A 50 -6.88 1.94 18.23
CA LYS A 50 -6.08 1.49 19.38
C LYS A 50 -6.88 0.51 20.22
N ASN A 51 -6.37 -0.71 20.33
CA ASN A 51 -7.01 -1.78 21.11
C ASN A 51 -8.49 -1.98 20.74
N GLY A 52 -8.80 -1.99 19.44
CA GLY A 52 -10.16 -2.21 18.90
C GLY A 52 -11.04 -0.95 18.82
N ASN A 53 -10.55 0.22 19.25
CA ASN A 53 -11.30 1.47 19.22
C ASN A 53 -10.73 2.44 18.19
N VAL A 54 -11.56 2.90 17.27
CA VAL A 54 -11.17 3.97 16.34
C VAL A 54 -10.94 5.25 17.12
N ILE A 55 -9.72 5.77 17.08
CA ILE A 55 -9.31 7.00 17.78
C ILE A 55 -9.21 8.21 16.85
N TYR A 56 -9.05 7.95 15.55
CA TYR A 56 -9.05 8.96 14.51
C TYR A 56 -9.48 8.36 13.17
N SER A 57 -10.27 9.10 12.39
CA SER A 57 -10.61 8.73 11.02
C SER A 57 -10.90 9.99 10.22
N ARG A 58 -10.30 10.08 9.02
CA ARG A 58 -10.47 11.22 8.12
C ARG A 58 -10.38 10.82 6.67
N ALA A 59 -11.15 11.50 5.82
CA ALA A 59 -11.09 11.39 4.37
C ALA A 59 -10.85 12.75 3.74
N ILE A 60 -10.12 12.78 2.62
CA ILE A 60 -9.83 13.96 1.81
C ILE A 60 -9.96 13.64 0.32
N GLY A 61 -10.20 14.67 -0.48
CA GLY A 61 -10.30 14.56 -1.94
C GLY A 61 -11.59 13.90 -2.39
N TYR A 62 -11.56 13.18 -3.51
CA TYR A 62 -12.75 12.78 -4.25
C TYR A 62 -12.76 11.28 -4.55
N SER A 63 -13.92 10.64 -4.43
CA SER A 63 -14.15 9.24 -4.81
C SER A 63 -14.36 9.09 -6.32
N SER A 64 -14.89 10.11 -6.97
CA SER A 64 -15.01 10.21 -8.43
C SER A 64 -14.86 11.65 -8.90
N ILE A 65 -14.31 11.81 -10.09
CA ILE A 65 -14.15 13.09 -10.78
C ILE A 65 -14.64 12.89 -12.20
N THR A 66 -15.67 13.65 -12.59
CA THR A 66 -16.15 13.77 -13.97
C THR A 66 -16.10 15.22 -14.37
N ASP A 67 -16.28 15.54 -15.66
CA ASP A 67 -16.28 16.93 -16.15
C ASP A 67 -17.33 17.82 -15.46
N ALA A 68 -18.41 17.21 -14.97
CA ALA A 68 -19.52 17.93 -14.36
C ALA A 68 -19.53 17.89 -12.81
N VAL A 69 -18.98 16.84 -12.17
CA VAL A 69 -19.14 16.59 -10.73
C VAL A 69 -17.88 15.98 -10.12
N LYS A 70 -17.43 16.55 -9.01
CA LYS A 70 -16.45 15.96 -8.10
C LYS A 70 -17.19 15.44 -6.87
N GLN A 71 -17.24 14.12 -6.68
CA GLN A 71 -17.87 13.50 -5.52
C GLN A 71 -16.87 13.36 -4.38
N PRO A 72 -17.07 13.98 -3.20
CA PRO A 72 -16.14 13.86 -2.09
C PRO A 72 -15.96 12.43 -1.62
N SER A 73 -14.73 12.08 -1.21
CA SER A 73 -14.47 10.87 -0.44
C SER A 73 -14.98 11.01 0.99
N THR A 74 -15.37 9.89 1.59
CA THR A 74 -15.80 9.80 2.99
C THR A 74 -15.00 8.71 3.71
N THR A 75 -15.11 8.62 5.02
CA THR A 75 -14.52 7.54 5.82
C THR A 75 -15.12 6.16 5.51
N LEU A 76 -16.22 6.12 4.75
CA LEU A 76 -16.88 4.91 4.24
C LEU A 76 -16.49 4.59 2.79
N THR A 77 -15.67 5.41 2.15
CA THR A 77 -15.17 5.15 0.80
C THR A 77 -14.35 3.88 0.78
N LYS A 78 -14.63 3.01 -0.18
CA LYS A 78 -13.99 1.71 -0.37
C LYS A 78 -12.95 1.80 -1.47
N TYR A 79 -11.81 1.18 -1.21
CA TYR A 79 -10.63 1.21 -2.08
C TYR A 79 -10.24 -0.20 -2.50
N ARG A 80 -9.70 -0.36 -3.70
CA ARG A 80 -8.92 -1.54 -4.07
C ARG A 80 -7.62 -1.49 -3.26
N ILE A 81 -7.42 -2.47 -2.37
CA ILE A 81 -6.30 -2.44 -1.42
C ILE A 81 -5.04 -3.12 -1.94
N GLY A 82 -5.05 -3.57 -3.21
CA GLY A 82 -3.89 -4.19 -3.83
C GLY A 82 -3.28 -5.27 -2.93
N SER A 83 -1.97 -5.24 -2.78
CA SER A 83 -1.21 -6.32 -2.12
C SER A 83 -1.51 -6.54 -0.63
N ILE A 84 -2.24 -5.65 0.06
CA ILE A 84 -2.77 -5.98 1.40
C ILE A 84 -3.65 -7.24 1.34
N SER A 85 -4.25 -7.56 0.18
CA SER A 85 -4.97 -8.82 -0.08
C SER A 85 -4.17 -10.06 0.29
N LYS A 86 -2.84 -10.00 0.21
CA LYS A 86 -1.94 -11.11 0.56
C LYS A 86 -2.04 -11.51 2.03
N MET A 87 -2.28 -10.55 2.92
CA MET A 87 -2.51 -10.84 4.33
C MET A 87 -3.79 -11.67 4.54
N PHE A 88 -4.85 -11.37 3.80
CA PHE A 88 -6.10 -12.15 3.81
C PHE A 88 -5.87 -13.56 3.27
N THR A 89 -5.18 -13.68 2.14
CA THR A 89 -4.82 -14.98 1.53
C THR A 89 -3.99 -15.82 2.51
N THR A 90 -2.95 -15.24 3.12
CA THR A 90 -2.11 -15.93 4.12
C THR A 90 -2.94 -16.39 5.31
N THR A 91 -3.81 -15.54 5.83
CA THR A 91 -4.71 -15.90 6.95
C THR A 91 -5.55 -17.13 6.59
N MET A 92 -6.14 -17.18 5.40
CA MET A 92 -6.92 -18.34 4.95
C MET A 92 -6.06 -19.61 4.76
N ILE A 93 -4.84 -19.47 4.25
CA ILE A 93 -3.87 -20.58 4.12
C ILE A 93 -3.54 -21.14 5.52
N PHE A 94 -3.22 -20.30 6.49
CA PHE A 94 -2.91 -20.77 7.85
C PHE A 94 -4.12 -21.41 8.54
N GLN A 95 -5.34 -20.93 8.29
CA GLN A 95 -6.54 -21.61 8.76
C GLN A 95 -6.68 -23.01 8.17
N LEU A 96 -6.37 -23.20 6.88
CA LEU A 96 -6.36 -24.54 6.26
C LEU A 96 -5.24 -25.43 6.83
N VAL A 97 -4.11 -24.86 7.21
CA VAL A 97 -3.03 -25.58 7.91
C VAL A 97 -3.48 -26.00 9.30
N GLU A 98 -4.13 -25.13 10.07
CA GLU A 98 -4.67 -25.41 11.40
C GLU A 98 -5.81 -26.46 11.38
N GLU A 99 -6.54 -26.52 10.28
CA GLU A 99 -7.58 -27.53 10.01
C GLU A 99 -6.98 -28.88 9.55
N GLY A 100 -5.66 -28.97 9.36
CA GLY A 100 -4.99 -30.16 8.84
C GLY A 100 -5.25 -30.46 7.35
N LYS A 101 -5.86 -29.52 6.63
CA LYS A 101 -6.18 -29.64 5.19
C LYS A 101 -5.03 -29.29 4.27
N LEU A 102 -4.01 -28.61 4.79
CA LEU A 102 -2.83 -28.17 4.07
C LEU A 102 -1.59 -28.31 4.97
N LYS A 103 -0.43 -28.57 4.36
CA LYS A 103 0.88 -28.51 5.04
C LYS A 103 1.73 -27.43 4.38
N LEU A 104 2.44 -26.63 5.15
CA LEU A 104 3.38 -25.64 4.61
C LEU A 104 4.51 -26.30 3.81
N SER A 105 4.88 -27.53 4.14
CA SER A 105 5.88 -28.34 3.44
C SER A 105 5.33 -29.07 2.21
N ALA A 106 4.02 -29.02 1.93
CA ALA A 106 3.46 -29.61 0.71
C ALA A 106 4.02 -28.90 -0.52
N THR A 107 4.38 -29.68 -1.54
CA THR A 107 4.92 -29.16 -2.79
C THR A 107 3.81 -28.73 -3.75
N LEU A 108 4.12 -27.76 -4.60
CA LEU A 108 3.18 -27.14 -5.52
C LEU A 108 2.65 -28.13 -6.56
N ASP A 109 3.40 -29.17 -6.93
CA ASP A 109 3.00 -30.20 -7.86
C ASP A 109 1.78 -31.02 -7.39
N THR A 110 1.53 -31.08 -6.10
CA THR A 110 0.29 -31.64 -5.52
C THR A 110 -0.97 -30.92 -6.08
N TYR A 111 -0.85 -29.67 -6.42
CA TYR A 111 -1.95 -28.82 -6.87
C TYR A 111 -1.85 -28.47 -8.35
N PHE A 112 -0.68 -28.03 -8.80
CA PHE A 112 -0.41 -27.51 -10.15
C PHE A 112 0.92 -28.05 -10.70
N PRO A 113 0.98 -29.33 -11.11
CA PRO A 113 2.22 -30.00 -11.49
C PRO A 113 2.88 -29.46 -12.78
N LYS A 114 2.14 -28.64 -13.55
CA LYS A 114 2.66 -28.04 -14.79
C LYS A 114 3.41 -26.72 -14.56
N LEU A 115 3.38 -26.16 -13.35
CA LEU A 115 4.12 -24.94 -13.05
C LEU A 115 5.63 -25.22 -12.94
N PRO A 116 6.49 -24.27 -13.30
CA PRO A 116 7.94 -24.44 -13.21
C PRO A 116 8.37 -24.78 -11.78
N ASN A 117 9.32 -25.72 -11.62
CA ASN A 117 9.82 -26.20 -10.34
C ASN A 117 8.75 -26.65 -9.32
N ALA A 118 7.55 -27.02 -9.76
CA ALA A 118 6.43 -27.33 -8.87
C ALA A 118 6.75 -28.40 -7.83
N ASN A 119 7.57 -29.40 -8.18
CA ASN A 119 8.00 -30.47 -7.27
C ASN A 119 9.06 -30.04 -6.23
N LYS A 120 9.58 -28.80 -6.31
CA LYS A 120 10.57 -28.24 -5.37
C LYS A 120 10.01 -27.07 -4.56
N ILE A 121 9.00 -26.37 -5.10
CA ILE A 121 8.38 -25.21 -4.46
C ILE A 121 7.39 -25.69 -3.41
N THR A 122 7.56 -25.29 -2.18
CA THR A 122 6.61 -25.56 -1.09
C THR A 122 5.59 -24.42 -0.93
N ILE A 123 4.49 -24.68 -0.21
CA ILE A 123 3.53 -23.63 0.18
C ILE A 123 4.22 -22.53 0.98
N ALA A 124 5.19 -22.86 1.85
CA ALA A 124 5.99 -21.89 2.58
C ALA A 124 6.76 -20.97 1.62
N ASN A 125 7.37 -21.52 0.55
CA ASN A 125 8.10 -20.73 -0.44
C ASN A 125 7.21 -19.73 -1.19
N LEU A 126 5.95 -20.06 -1.44
CA LEU A 126 4.98 -19.14 -2.04
C LEU A 126 4.64 -18.00 -1.06
N LEU A 127 4.40 -18.32 0.22
CA LEU A 127 4.00 -17.35 1.23
C LEU A 127 5.09 -16.32 1.56
N ASN A 128 6.35 -16.72 1.55
CA ASN A 128 7.50 -15.87 1.92
C ASN A 128 8.35 -15.42 0.71
N HIS A 129 7.83 -15.57 -0.52
CA HIS A 129 8.48 -15.11 -1.75
C HIS A 129 9.84 -15.76 -2.08
N HIS A 130 10.06 -17.03 -1.65
CA HIS A 130 11.27 -17.81 -1.95
C HIS A 130 11.03 -18.90 -3.02
N SER A 131 9.99 -18.76 -3.83
CA SER A 131 9.63 -19.77 -4.83
C SER A 131 10.48 -19.74 -6.11
N GLY A 132 10.97 -18.56 -6.49
CA GLY A 132 11.60 -18.31 -7.79
C GLY A 132 10.61 -18.24 -8.95
N LEU A 133 9.29 -18.33 -8.72
CA LEU A 133 8.30 -18.10 -9.77
C LEU A 133 8.33 -16.65 -10.23
N HIS A 134 8.44 -16.47 -11.54
CA HIS A 134 8.45 -15.18 -12.18
C HIS A 134 7.25 -14.32 -11.79
N ASN A 135 7.47 -13.03 -11.55
CA ASN A 135 6.39 -12.09 -11.26
C ASN A 135 5.74 -11.60 -12.54
N PHE A 136 4.60 -12.17 -12.91
CA PHE A 136 3.88 -11.88 -14.17
C PHE A 136 3.56 -10.39 -14.38
N THR A 137 3.51 -9.59 -13.31
CA THR A 137 3.27 -8.15 -13.43
C THR A 137 4.50 -7.38 -13.91
N ASN A 138 5.67 -8.05 -14.02
CA ASN A 138 6.90 -7.48 -14.59
C ASN A 138 6.96 -7.69 -16.12
N ASP A 139 6.08 -8.50 -16.69
CA ASP A 139 6.04 -8.75 -18.14
C ASP A 139 5.64 -7.48 -18.90
N PRO A 140 6.32 -7.13 -20.00
CA PRO A 140 5.94 -6.00 -20.84
C PRO A 140 4.50 -6.07 -21.36
N GLU A 141 3.98 -7.30 -21.56
CA GLU A 141 2.64 -7.57 -22.05
C GLU A 141 1.54 -7.37 -21.01
N TYR A 142 1.91 -7.27 -19.72
CA TYR A 142 0.96 -7.13 -18.61
C TYR A 142 -0.06 -6.01 -18.84
N SER A 143 0.40 -4.84 -19.22
CA SER A 143 -0.46 -3.68 -19.47
C SER A 143 -1.45 -3.90 -20.62
N GLY A 144 -1.14 -4.78 -21.55
CA GLY A 144 -1.99 -5.11 -22.70
C GLY A 144 -3.19 -5.99 -22.35
N TYR A 145 -3.12 -6.76 -21.25
CA TYR A 145 -4.20 -7.67 -20.87
C TYR A 145 -4.81 -7.44 -19.48
N MET A 146 -4.20 -6.62 -18.64
CA MET A 146 -4.62 -6.47 -17.25
C MET A 146 -6.08 -6.00 -17.05
N THR A 147 -6.66 -5.33 -18.05
CA THR A 147 -8.05 -4.86 -18.01
C THR A 147 -9.07 -5.89 -18.56
N GLN A 148 -8.60 -7.05 -18.99
CA GLN A 148 -9.44 -8.11 -19.58
C GLN A 148 -9.57 -9.28 -18.61
N PRO A 149 -10.77 -9.87 -18.44
CA PRO A 149 -10.94 -11.00 -17.55
C PRO A 149 -10.13 -12.21 -18.04
N LYS A 150 -9.56 -12.95 -17.09
CA LYS A 150 -8.88 -14.22 -17.35
C LYS A 150 -9.39 -15.30 -16.40
N THR A 151 -9.54 -16.49 -16.96
CA THR A 151 -9.85 -17.70 -16.20
C THR A 151 -8.61 -18.18 -15.43
N GLN A 152 -8.83 -19.01 -14.41
CA GLN A 152 -7.73 -19.68 -13.69
C GLN A 152 -6.82 -20.44 -14.65
N ASP A 153 -7.37 -21.16 -15.62
CA ASP A 153 -6.58 -21.95 -16.56
C ASP A 153 -5.71 -21.08 -17.48
N GLU A 154 -6.23 -19.93 -17.94
CA GLU A 154 -5.45 -18.97 -18.71
C GLU A 154 -4.30 -18.38 -17.91
N MET A 155 -4.53 -18.04 -16.62
CA MET A 155 -3.47 -17.55 -15.72
C MET A 155 -2.41 -18.64 -15.47
N LEU A 156 -2.83 -19.90 -15.23
CA LEU A 156 -1.89 -21.01 -15.05
C LEU A 156 -1.07 -21.29 -16.31
N VAL A 157 -1.65 -21.17 -17.51
CA VAL A 157 -0.93 -21.29 -18.78
C VAL A 157 0.10 -20.16 -18.92
N LEU A 158 -0.24 -18.93 -18.52
CA LEU A 158 0.68 -17.80 -18.53
C LEU A 158 1.87 -18.08 -17.59
N PHE A 159 1.61 -18.48 -16.35
CA PHE A 159 2.67 -18.79 -15.37
C PHE A 159 3.55 -19.98 -15.78
N ALA A 160 2.97 -21.00 -16.43
CA ALA A 160 3.72 -22.16 -16.89
C ALA A 160 4.67 -21.85 -18.06
N LYS A 161 4.42 -20.80 -18.84
CA LYS A 161 5.29 -20.36 -19.94
C LYS A 161 6.47 -19.51 -19.46
N SER A 162 6.36 -18.87 -18.30
CA SER A 162 7.42 -18.02 -17.75
C SER A 162 8.59 -18.87 -17.28
N LYS A 163 9.82 -18.36 -17.46
CA LYS A 163 11.01 -18.97 -16.87
C LYS A 163 11.04 -18.62 -15.37
N VAL A 164 11.65 -19.50 -14.57
CA VAL A 164 11.94 -19.18 -13.18
C VAL A 164 13.04 -18.13 -13.11
N ASP A 165 12.94 -17.22 -12.16
CA ASP A 165 13.95 -16.17 -11.96
C ASP A 165 15.14 -16.71 -11.15
N PHE A 166 14.91 -17.71 -10.26
CA PHE A 166 15.93 -18.37 -9.44
C PHE A 166 15.39 -19.72 -8.90
N GLN A 167 16.27 -20.53 -8.27
CA GLN A 167 15.84 -21.80 -7.68
C GLN A 167 15.13 -21.58 -6.34
N PRO A 168 14.15 -22.40 -5.95
CA PRO A 168 13.48 -22.27 -4.66
C PRO A 168 14.47 -22.24 -3.49
N ASN A 169 14.28 -21.31 -2.54
CA ASN A 169 15.15 -21.04 -1.39
C ASN A 169 16.54 -20.44 -1.72
N GLU A 170 16.82 -20.06 -2.94
CA GLU A 170 18.09 -19.40 -3.30
C GLU A 170 18.12 -17.95 -2.77
N LYS A 171 17.01 -17.24 -2.85
CA LYS A 171 16.81 -15.87 -2.34
C LYS A 171 15.32 -15.56 -2.17
N GLY A 172 15.02 -14.45 -1.48
CA GLY A 172 13.70 -13.85 -1.44
C GLY A 172 13.52 -12.80 -2.55
N GLU A 173 12.46 -12.93 -3.37
CA GLU A 173 12.08 -11.93 -4.36
C GLU A 173 10.57 -11.90 -4.55
N TYR A 174 10.01 -10.69 -4.44
CA TYR A 174 8.56 -10.48 -4.47
C TYR A 174 7.94 -10.94 -5.79
N SER A 175 6.92 -11.80 -5.70
CA SER A 175 6.18 -12.27 -6.87
C SER A 175 4.67 -12.33 -6.59
N ASN A 176 3.89 -11.61 -7.39
CA ASN A 176 2.42 -11.67 -7.34
C ASN A 176 1.91 -13.06 -7.77
N THR A 177 2.62 -13.75 -8.67
CA THR A 177 2.31 -15.12 -9.11
C THR A 177 2.11 -16.05 -7.92
N ASN A 178 2.94 -15.93 -6.88
CA ASN A 178 2.85 -16.77 -5.68
C ASN A 178 1.46 -16.69 -5.05
N PHE A 179 0.93 -15.50 -4.89
CA PHE A 179 -0.32 -15.27 -4.18
C PHE A 179 -1.57 -15.48 -5.04
N VAL A 180 -1.47 -15.31 -6.35
CA VAL A 180 -2.53 -15.77 -7.28
C VAL A 180 -2.65 -17.29 -7.16
N VAL A 181 -1.53 -18.02 -7.21
CA VAL A 181 -1.49 -19.47 -7.07
C VAL A 181 -2.00 -19.94 -5.70
N LEU A 182 -1.64 -19.24 -4.59
CA LEU A 182 -2.19 -19.54 -3.26
C LEU A 182 -3.71 -19.35 -3.22
N GLY A 183 -4.24 -18.33 -3.88
CA GLY A 183 -5.69 -18.16 -4.05
C GLY A 183 -6.34 -19.37 -4.73
N PHE A 184 -5.78 -19.87 -5.82
CA PHE A 184 -6.25 -21.07 -6.53
C PHE A 184 -6.13 -22.34 -5.66
N ILE A 185 -5.11 -22.46 -4.82
CA ILE A 185 -4.95 -23.58 -3.87
C ILE A 185 -6.08 -23.56 -2.83
N ILE A 186 -6.45 -22.39 -2.29
CA ILE A 186 -7.59 -22.25 -1.38
C ILE A 186 -8.86 -22.77 -2.04
N GLU A 187 -9.16 -22.34 -3.26
CA GLU A 187 -10.35 -22.78 -3.99
C GLU A 187 -10.33 -24.29 -4.27
N LYS A 188 -9.17 -24.83 -4.66
CA LYS A 188 -9.01 -26.25 -4.94
C LYS A 188 -9.25 -27.13 -3.71
N ILE A 189 -8.76 -26.71 -2.54
CA ILE A 189 -8.93 -27.45 -1.27
C ILE A 189 -10.37 -27.35 -0.77
N THR A 190 -10.94 -26.16 -0.80
CA THR A 190 -12.26 -25.87 -0.20
C THR A 190 -13.44 -26.18 -1.11
N LYS A 191 -13.19 -26.29 -2.42
CA LYS A 191 -14.21 -26.39 -3.48
C LYS A 191 -15.18 -25.19 -3.48
N GLN A 192 -14.72 -24.05 -3.00
CA GLN A 192 -15.47 -22.80 -2.97
C GLN A 192 -14.64 -21.67 -3.58
N SER A 193 -15.30 -20.67 -4.15
CA SER A 193 -14.62 -19.50 -4.69
C SER A 193 -13.79 -18.76 -3.62
N TYR A 194 -12.76 -18.04 -4.04
CA TYR A 194 -11.97 -17.19 -3.16
C TYR A 194 -12.86 -16.19 -2.39
N SER A 195 -13.85 -15.60 -3.08
CA SER A 195 -14.82 -14.68 -2.48
C SER A 195 -15.59 -15.33 -1.34
N ASN A 196 -16.10 -16.55 -1.52
CA ASN A 196 -16.80 -17.29 -0.47
C ASN A 196 -15.88 -17.64 0.71
N ASN A 197 -14.63 -18.05 0.43
CA ASN A 197 -13.65 -18.31 1.47
C ASN A 197 -13.35 -17.04 2.29
N LEU A 198 -13.10 -15.92 1.63
CA LEU A 198 -12.87 -14.62 2.26
C LEU A 198 -14.04 -14.27 3.18
N LYS A 199 -15.27 -14.41 2.68
CA LYS A 199 -16.49 -14.12 3.45
C LYS A 199 -16.63 -15.02 4.68
N GLN A 200 -16.56 -16.32 4.50
CA GLN A 200 -16.84 -17.29 5.58
C GLN A 200 -15.71 -17.36 6.60
N ARG A 201 -14.45 -17.28 6.14
CA ARG A 201 -13.28 -17.49 6.98
C ARG A 201 -12.79 -16.23 7.69
N ILE A 202 -13.09 -15.04 7.12
CA ILE A 202 -12.58 -13.78 7.67
C ILE A 202 -13.73 -12.79 7.88
N THR A 203 -14.35 -12.26 6.81
CA THR A 203 -15.15 -11.04 6.95
C THR A 203 -16.39 -11.23 7.80
N SER A 204 -17.13 -12.35 7.67
CA SER A 204 -18.27 -12.65 8.53
C SER A 204 -17.86 -12.99 9.96
N ARG A 205 -16.66 -13.56 10.19
CA ARG A 205 -16.22 -13.95 11.55
C ARG A 205 -15.91 -12.76 12.45
N ILE A 206 -15.43 -11.65 11.86
CA ILE A 206 -14.99 -10.46 12.61
C ILE A 206 -15.77 -9.19 12.23
N GLY A 207 -16.88 -9.33 11.48
CA GLY A 207 -17.80 -8.26 11.17
C GLY A 207 -17.25 -7.18 10.24
N LEU A 208 -16.50 -7.58 9.18
CA LEU A 208 -16.05 -6.66 8.13
C LEU A 208 -17.12 -6.52 7.06
N SER A 209 -17.97 -5.51 7.17
CA SER A 209 -19.10 -5.31 6.25
C SER A 209 -18.71 -4.63 4.92
N ASN A 210 -17.54 -4.02 4.88
CA ASN A 210 -17.05 -3.26 3.72
C ASN A 210 -15.84 -3.92 3.05
N THR A 211 -15.56 -5.20 3.36
CA THR A 211 -14.42 -5.95 2.81
C THR A 211 -14.91 -7.16 2.02
N TYR A 212 -14.52 -7.24 0.75
CA TYR A 212 -14.95 -8.32 -0.15
C TYR A 212 -13.98 -8.46 -1.34
N TYR A 213 -14.15 -9.54 -2.11
CA TYR A 213 -13.46 -9.71 -3.39
C TYR A 213 -14.05 -8.75 -4.42
N GLY A 214 -13.24 -7.88 -4.97
CA GLY A 214 -13.64 -6.81 -5.87
C GLY A 214 -14.11 -7.28 -7.25
N GLY A 215 -14.68 -6.37 -7.97
CA GLY A 215 -15.09 -6.48 -9.36
C GLY A 215 -14.87 -5.15 -10.07
N LYS A 216 -15.69 -4.86 -11.07
CA LYS A 216 -15.74 -3.53 -11.68
C LYS A 216 -16.24 -2.52 -10.65
N THR A 217 -15.59 -1.35 -10.58
CA THR A 217 -15.90 -0.31 -9.60
C THR A 217 -17.36 0.10 -9.63
N ASN A 218 -18.00 0.11 -8.46
CA ASN A 218 -19.39 0.49 -8.27
C ASN A 218 -19.52 1.69 -7.31
N LEU A 219 -19.68 2.87 -7.86
CA LEU A 219 -19.84 4.12 -7.09
C LEU A 219 -21.06 4.09 -6.17
N ASN A 220 -22.14 3.38 -6.54
CA ASN A 220 -23.34 3.24 -5.71
C ASN A 220 -23.09 2.41 -4.44
N ASN A 221 -21.98 1.67 -4.40
CA ASN A 221 -21.52 0.91 -3.23
C ASN A 221 -20.41 1.66 -2.45
N ASN A 222 -20.29 2.97 -2.60
CA ASN A 222 -19.22 3.80 -2.03
C ASN A 222 -17.79 3.35 -2.45
N GLU A 223 -17.63 2.66 -3.57
CA GLU A 223 -16.31 2.44 -4.16
C GLU A 223 -15.84 3.71 -4.85
N CYS A 224 -14.53 3.82 -5.10
CA CYS A 224 -13.97 4.97 -5.81
C CYS A 224 -13.17 4.53 -7.04
N PHE A 225 -13.04 5.43 -8.00
CA PHE A 225 -12.05 5.32 -9.06
C PHE A 225 -10.67 5.76 -8.56
N SER A 226 -9.62 5.29 -9.22
CA SER A 226 -8.27 5.77 -8.98
C SER A 226 -7.81 6.76 -10.05
N PHE A 227 -6.87 7.60 -9.67
CA PHE A 227 -6.43 8.73 -10.50
C PHE A 227 -4.91 8.86 -10.46
N GLN A 228 -4.37 9.33 -11.59
CA GLN A 228 -3.02 9.86 -11.70
C GLN A 228 -3.10 11.37 -11.90
N PHE A 229 -2.21 12.12 -11.27
CA PHE A 229 -2.10 13.56 -11.48
C PHE A 229 -1.14 13.87 -12.63
N VAL A 230 -1.65 14.51 -13.67
CA VAL A 230 -0.87 15.00 -14.82
C VAL A 230 -1.35 16.41 -15.12
N GLY A 231 -0.97 17.38 -14.25
CA GLY A 231 -1.53 18.74 -14.29
C GLY A 231 -2.97 18.82 -13.76
N ASN A 232 -3.75 17.75 -13.93
CA ASN A 232 -5.06 17.53 -13.34
C ASN A 232 -5.21 16.03 -13.01
N TRP A 233 -6.25 15.66 -12.26
CA TRP A 233 -6.54 14.25 -11.94
C TRP A 233 -7.15 13.55 -13.15
N LYS A 234 -6.45 12.54 -13.70
CA LYS A 234 -6.93 11.67 -14.79
C LYS A 234 -7.22 10.29 -14.23
N GLN A 235 -8.44 9.79 -14.51
CA GLN A 235 -8.83 8.43 -14.07
C GLN A 235 -7.95 7.38 -14.72
N MET A 236 -7.51 6.41 -13.90
CA MET A 236 -6.71 5.27 -14.35
C MET A 236 -7.59 4.15 -14.91
N PRO A 237 -7.09 3.37 -15.87
CA PRO A 237 -7.72 2.11 -16.27
C PRO A 237 -7.88 1.17 -15.05
N GLU A 238 -8.92 0.33 -15.10
CA GLU A 238 -9.20 -0.62 -14.03
C GLU A 238 -8.66 -2.01 -14.39
N THR A 239 -7.77 -2.55 -13.57
CA THR A 239 -7.38 -3.97 -13.64
C THR A 239 -8.60 -4.86 -13.37
N ASP A 240 -8.83 -5.88 -14.19
CA ASP A 240 -9.85 -6.90 -13.92
C ASP A 240 -9.44 -7.75 -12.71
N MET A 241 -10.34 -7.92 -11.75
CA MET A 241 -10.01 -8.55 -10.46
C MET A 241 -9.68 -10.05 -10.57
N SER A 242 -10.01 -10.70 -11.68
CA SER A 242 -9.57 -12.06 -11.98
C SER A 242 -8.04 -12.17 -12.17
N ILE A 243 -7.37 -11.07 -12.54
CA ILE A 243 -5.92 -11.01 -12.77
C ILE A 243 -5.14 -11.07 -11.45
N PRO A 244 -5.33 -10.12 -10.50
CA PRO A 244 -4.58 -10.12 -9.25
C PRO A 244 -5.06 -11.19 -8.26
N GLY A 245 -6.31 -11.66 -8.34
CA GLY A 245 -6.83 -12.73 -7.50
C GLY A 245 -6.44 -12.63 -6.03
N GLY A 246 -5.89 -13.69 -5.47
CA GLY A 246 -5.40 -13.74 -4.09
C GLY A 246 -4.21 -12.81 -3.78
N ALA A 247 -3.59 -12.23 -4.80
CA ALA A 247 -2.48 -11.27 -4.65
C ALA A 247 -2.95 -9.82 -4.48
N GLY A 248 -4.18 -9.45 -4.96
CA GLY A 248 -4.53 -8.04 -5.03
C GLY A 248 -6.01 -7.69 -5.19
N ALA A 249 -6.93 -8.66 -5.22
CA ALA A 249 -8.32 -8.41 -5.63
C ALA A 249 -9.28 -8.00 -4.49
N VAL A 250 -8.82 -7.71 -3.28
CA VAL A 250 -9.70 -7.31 -2.19
C VAL A 250 -10.00 -5.81 -2.26
N VAL A 251 -11.26 -5.47 -1.99
CA VAL A 251 -11.76 -4.11 -1.74
C VAL A 251 -12.06 -3.96 -0.27
N SER A 252 -11.69 -2.83 0.33
CA SER A 252 -11.92 -2.58 1.77
C SER A 252 -11.98 -1.08 2.08
N THR A 253 -12.24 -0.76 3.35
CA THR A 253 -12.09 0.57 3.96
C THR A 253 -10.95 0.57 4.96
N PRO A 254 -10.31 1.72 5.26
CA PRO A 254 -9.30 1.79 6.32
C PRO A 254 -9.80 1.27 7.68
N THR A 255 -11.07 1.53 8.02
CA THR A 255 -11.66 1.04 9.27
C THR A 255 -11.79 -0.48 9.32
N ASP A 256 -12.19 -1.13 8.23
CA ASP A 256 -12.24 -2.60 8.19
C ASP A 256 -10.82 -3.20 8.21
N LEU A 257 -9.85 -2.53 7.57
CA LEU A 257 -8.45 -2.96 7.60
C LEU A 257 -7.86 -2.91 9.01
N THR A 258 -8.12 -1.84 9.79
CA THR A 258 -7.66 -1.79 11.18
C THR A 258 -8.30 -2.90 12.02
N LYS A 259 -9.60 -3.17 11.87
CA LYS A 259 -10.29 -4.30 12.53
C LYS A 259 -9.68 -5.65 12.13
N PHE A 260 -9.33 -5.82 10.85
CA PHE A 260 -8.73 -7.06 10.37
C PHE A 260 -7.38 -7.33 11.05
N ILE A 261 -6.47 -6.35 11.04
CA ILE A 261 -5.14 -6.57 11.60
C ILE A 261 -5.18 -6.73 13.12
N GLU A 262 -6.02 -5.98 13.83
CA GLU A 262 -6.23 -6.15 15.26
C GLU A 262 -6.83 -7.54 15.59
N ALA A 263 -7.77 -8.04 14.78
CA ALA A 263 -8.31 -9.39 14.94
C ALA A 263 -7.26 -10.47 14.66
N LEU A 264 -6.37 -10.27 13.70
CA LEU A 264 -5.27 -11.17 13.42
C LEU A 264 -4.29 -11.25 14.60
N PHE A 265 -3.85 -10.11 15.10
CA PHE A 265 -2.91 -10.04 16.24
C PHE A 265 -3.52 -10.40 17.58
N SER A 266 -4.85 -10.27 17.76
CA SER A 266 -5.57 -10.76 18.93
C SER A 266 -6.01 -12.23 18.81
N LEU A 267 -5.46 -12.98 17.84
CA LEU A 267 -5.65 -14.43 17.65
C LEU A 267 -7.11 -14.85 17.37
N LYS A 268 -7.96 -13.96 16.88
CA LYS A 268 -9.35 -14.28 16.50
C LYS A 268 -9.43 -15.04 15.17
N LEU A 269 -8.38 -14.96 14.34
CA LEU A 269 -8.36 -15.52 12.98
C LEU A 269 -7.45 -16.74 12.85
N VAL A 270 -6.33 -16.77 13.55
CA VAL A 270 -5.33 -17.83 13.54
C VAL A 270 -4.77 -18.04 14.94
N LYS A 271 -4.10 -19.19 15.19
CA LYS A 271 -3.43 -19.47 16.45
C LYS A 271 -2.11 -18.68 16.57
N GLN A 272 -1.59 -18.56 17.81
CA GLN A 272 -0.32 -17.89 18.08
C GLN A 272 0.82 -18.47 17.24
N SER A 273 0.92 -19.80 17.15
CA SER A 273 1.99 -20.46 16.38
C SER A 273 1.97 -20.14 14.89
N SER A 274 0.77 -19.90 14.33
CA SER A 274 0.60 -19.46 12.94
C SER A 274 1.01 -18.00 12.78
N LEU A 275 0.58 -17.12 13.68
CA LEU A 275 0.96 -15.70 13.66
C LEU A 275 2.48 -15.52 13.82
N ASP A 276 3.12 -16.33 14.67
CA ASP A 276 4.58 -16.28 14.85
C ASP A 276 5.32 -16.68 13.57
N GLN A 277 4.85 -17.71 12.86
CA GLN A 277 5.38 -18.07 11.56
C GLN A 277 5.17 -16.97 10.51
N MET A 278 3.98 -16.33 10.48
CA MET A 278 3.72 -15.21 9.59
C MET A 278 4.73 -14.07 9.81
N LYS A 279 5.07 -13.77 11.08
CA LYS A 279 5.99 -12.68 11.48
C LYS A 279 7.47 -13.04 11.37
N THR A 280 7.82 -14.29 11.12
CA THR A 280 9.22 -14.69 10.95
C THR A 280 9.75 -14.15 9.63
N ILE A 281 10.70 -13.21 9.72
CA ILE A 281 11.25 -12.52 8.54
C ILE A 281 12.52 -13.24 8.07
N THR A 282 12.54 -13.59 6.79
CA THR A 282 13.69 -14.12 6.08
C THR A 282 13.90 -13.31 4.80
N ASP A 283 15.09 -12.81 4.55
CA ASP A 283 15.44 -11.96 3.40
C ASP A 283 14.47 -10.78 3.18
N GLY A 284 13.98 -10.18 4.28
CA GLY A 284 13.03 -9.07 4.25
C GLY A 284 11.56 -9.46 4.16
N PHE A 285 11.23 -10.75 3.99
CA PHE A 285 9.86 -11.24 3.81
C PHE A 285 9.40 -12.10 4.99
N GLY A 286 8.23 -11.80 5.54
CA GLY A 286 7.44 -12.74 6.31
C GLY A 286 6.44 -13.48 5.41
N MET A 287 5.59 -14.32 5.98
CA MET A 287 4.55 -15.00 5.20
C MET A 287 3.34 -14.08 5.03
N GLY A 288 3.33 -13.35 3.89
CA GLY A 288 2.30 -12.38 3.54
C GLY A 288 2.26 -11.14 4.43
N ILE A 289 3.33 -10.85 5.16
CA ILE A 289 3.48 -9.72 6.07
C ILE A 289 4.92 -9.21 6.02
N PHE A 290 5.10 -7.91 6.23
CA PHE A 290 6.42 -7.29 6.40
C PHE A 290 6.60 -6.78 7.81
N GLN A 291 7.86 -6.70 8.28
CA GLN A 291 8.22 -5.90 9.43
C GLN A 291 8.51 -4.47 8.94
N ILE A 292 7.86 -3.50 9.56
CA ILE A 292 7.94 -2.07 9.19
C ILE A 292 8.59 -1.33 10.36
N PRO A 293 9.79 -0.77 10.20
CA PRO A 293 10.43 0.00 11.25
C PRO A 293 9.85 1.43 11.31
N PHE A 294 9.72 1.97 12.52
CA PHE A 294 9.48 3.39 12.77
C PHE A 294 10.26 3.82 14.01
N TYR A 295 11.38 4.53 13.82
CA TYR A 295 12.39 4.76 14.87
C TYR A 295 12.86 3.45 15.52
N ASP A 296 12.73 3.33 16.84
CA ASP A 296 13.01 2.13 17.64
C ASP A 296 11.84 1.13 17.70
N MET A 297 10.69 1.50 17.16
CA MET A 297 9.49 0.67 17.17
C MET A 297 9.41 -0.24 15.95
N LYS A 298 8.70 -1.35 16.11
CA LYS A 298 8.45 -2.34 15.06
C LYS A 298 6.95 -2.50 14.85
N ALA A 299 6.53 -2.31 13.63
CA ALA A 299 5.18 -2.68 13.20
C ALA A 299 5.24 -3.89 12.26
N PHE A 300 4.11 -4.54 12.10
CA PHE A 300 3.89 -5.60 11.12
C PHE A 300 2.70 -5.24 10.24
N GLY A 301 2.80 -5.50 8.94
CA GLY A 301 1.74 -5.14 8.02
C GLY A 301 2.11 -5.38 6.58
N HIS A 302 1.41 -4.71 5.70
CA HIS A 302 1.66 -4.75 4.27
C HIS A 302 1.20 -3.45 3.62
N ASN A 303 1.87 -3.04 2.56
CA ASN A 303 1.40 -2.00 1.67
C ASN A 303 0.79 -2.60 0.40
N GLY A 304 0.07 -1.80 -0.35
CA GLY A 304 -0.55 -2.21 -1.60
C GLY A 304 -0.54 -1.13 -2.65
N GLY A 305 -0.46 -1.56 -3.89
CA GLY A 305 -0.64 -0.73 -5.07
C GLY A 305 -1.38 -1.51 -6.14
N ILE A 306 -2.32 -0.88 -6.81
CA ILE A 306 -3.02 -1.40 -7.99
C ILE A 306 -3.65 -0.22 -8.73
N ASP A 307 -3.54 -0.18 -10.06
CA ASP A 307 -3.99 0.97 -10.86
C ASP A 307 -3.34 2.27 -10.33
N GLY A 308 -4.14 3.26 -9.95
CA GLY A 308 -3.71 4.47 -9.24
C GLY A 308 -3.96 4.43 -7.73
N PHE A 309 -4.39 3.29 -7.18
CA PHE A 309 -4.58 3.12 -5.74
C PHE A 309 -3.27 2.85 -5.03
N GLY A 310 -3.11 3.44 -3.85
CA GLY A 310 -2.11 3.09 -2.86
C GLY A 310 -2.76 2.74 -1.53
N SER A 311 -2.16 1.83 -0.77
CA SER A 311 -2.67 1.47 0.55
C SER A 311 -1.53 1.06 1.49
N ASN A 312 -1.74 1.29 2.78
CA ASN A 312 -0.86 0.82 3.84
C ASN A 312 -1.71 0.32 5.00
N LEU A 313 -1.29 -0.79 5.59
CA LEU A 313 -1.84 -1.36 6.81
C LEU A 313 -0.68 -1.77 7.70
N ALA A 314 -0.63 -1.24 8.93
CA ALA A 314 0.40 -1.59 9.90
C ALA A 314 -0.19 -1.71 11.30
N TYR A 315 0.39 -2.60 12.10
CA TYR A 315 0.07 -2.80 13.51
C TYR A 315 1.33 -2.74 14.37
N PHE A 316 1.29 -1.92 15.41
CA PHE A 316 2.34 -1.77 16.41
C PHE A 316 1.96 -2.58 17.65
N PRO A 317 2.48 -3.82 17.83
CA PRO A 317 2.03 -4.71 18.91
C PRO A 317 2.26 -4.13 20.30
N ASP A 318 3.38 -3.42 20.51
CA ASP A 318 3.77 -2.88 21.82
C ASP A 318 2.89 -1.70 22.26
N ASP A 319 2.27 -0.98 21.29
CA ASP A 319 1.35 0.13 21.57
C ASP A 319 -0.13 -0.25 21.41
N GLY A 320 -0.41 -1.35 20.70
CA GLY A 320 -1.78 -1.74 20.32
C GLY A 320 -2.39 -0.83 19.24
N LEU A 321 -1.56 -0.10 18.49
CA LEU A 321 -1.98 0.79 17.41
C LEU A 321 -2.10 0.05 16.09
N ALA A 322 -3.27 0.14 15.45
CA ALA A 322 -3.46 -0.17 14.04
C ALA A 322 -3.60 1.13 13.24
N ILE A 323 -2.90 1.22 12.12
CA ILE A 323 -3.00 2.30 11.14
C ILE A 323 -3.35 1.72 9.78
N ALA A 324 -4.36 2.29 9.13
CA ALA A 324 -4.67 2.00 7.74
C ALA A 324 -4.87 3.31 6.97
N TYR A 325 -4.16 3.46 5.87
CA TYR A 325 -4.32 4.55 4.92
C TYR A 325 -4.56 3.99 3.54
N CYS A 326 -5.62 4.44 2.88
CA CYS A 326 -5.91 4.11 1.49
C CYS A 326 -6.04 5.40 0.69
N THR A 327 -5.40 5.44 -0.47
CA THR A 327 -5.45 6.57 -1.40
C THR A 327 -5.89 6.10 -2.77
N ASN A 328 -6.66 6.91 -3.47
CA ASN A 328 -7.04 6.71 -4.86
C ASN A 328 -6.40 7.73 -5.81
N GLY A 329 -5.52 8.58 -5.29
CA GLY A 329 -4.72 9.52 -6.06
C GLY A 329 -3.78 10.31 -5.16
N GLN A 330 -2.50 10.39 -5.52
CA GLN A 330 -1.49 11.09 -4.74
C GLN A 330 -0.41 11.70 -5.62
N VAL A 331 0.08 12.85 -5.19
CA VAL A 331 1.24 13.56 -5.73
C VAL A 331 2.35 13.62 -4.68
N TYR A 332 1.99 13.62 -3.41
CA TYR A 332 2.92 13.54 -2.29
C TYR A 332 3.11 12.08 -1.84
N PRO A 333 4.34 11.62 -1.58
CA PRO A 333 4.60 10.21 -1.28
C PRO A 333 3.80 9.70 -0.08
N MET A 334 3.17 8.55 -0.22
CA MET A 334 2.40 7.91 0.86
C MET A 334 3.25 7.67 2.11
N ASN A 335 4.53 7.31 1.92
CA ASN A 335 5.45 7.10 3.04
C ASN A 335 5.64 8.37 3.88
N ASP A 336 5.74 9.54 3.23
CA ASP A 336 5.92 10.82 3.93
C ASP A 336 4.64 11.23 4.67
N ILE A 337 3.45 10.93 4.09
CA ILE A 337 2.17 11.10 4.79
C ILE A 337 2.14 10.23 6.05
N LEU A 338 2.52 8.95 5.94
CA LEU A 338 2.52 8.00 7.06
C LEU A 338 3.56 8.35 8.13
N ILE A 339 4.75 8.81 7.74
CA ILE A 339 5.75 9.34 8.68
C ILE A 339 5.17 10.52 9.45
N GLY A 340 4.48 11.45 8.78
CA GLY A 340 3.80 12.57 9.42
C GLY A 340 2.74 12.11 10.41
N VAL A 341 1.87 11.20 10.00
CA VAL A 341 0.81 10.63 10.85
C VAL A 341 1.39 9.95 12.09
N LEU A 342 2.39 9.09 11.91
CA LEU A 342 3.03 8.36 13.01
C LEU A 342 3.83 9.32 13.92
N SER A 343 4.52 10.31 13.35
CA SER A 343 5.25 11.32 14.14
C SER A 343 4.30 12.12 15.04
N ILE A 344 3.16 12.56 14.50
CA ILE A 344 2.13 13.26 15.27
C ILE A 344 1.53 12.35 16.34
N TYR A 345 1.23 11.10 16.00
CA TYR A 345 0.64 10.14 16.95
C TYR A 345 1.59 9.82 18.10
N PHE A 346 2.87 9.57 17.81
CA PHE A 346 3.89 9.24 18.82
C PHE A 346 4.58 10.47 19.43
N ASN A 347 4.05 11.69 19.20
CA ASN A 347 4.61 12.96 19.69
C ASN A 347 6.10 13.13 19.34
N LYS A 348 6.50 12.71 18.15
CA LYS A 348 7.82 12.98 17.57
C LYS A 348 7.81 14.35 16.89
N GLU A 349 9.00 14.96 16.76
CA GLU A 349 9.12 16.21 16.03
C GLU A 349 8.68 16.05 14.58
N TYR A 350 7.78 16.90 14.12
CA TYR A 350 7.28 16.91 12.75
C TYR A 350 6.80 18.30 12.35
N SER A 351 7.21 18.77 11.18
CA SER A 351 6.73 20.02 10.59
C SER A 351 5.76 19.72 9.46
N ILE A 352 4.58 20.35 9.49
CA ILE A 352 3.58 20.21 8.40
C ILE A 352 4.20 20.73 7.09
N PRO A 353 4.15 19.99 5.99
CA PRO A 353 4.68 20.44 4.70
C PRO A 353 3.98 21.71 4.20
N ALA A 354 4.72 22.69 3.75
CA ALA A 354 4.15 23.96 3.27
C ALA A 354 3.62 23.87 1.82
N PHE A 355 4.12 22.96 0.98
CA PHE A 355 3.80 22.80 -0.44
C PHE A 355 3.73 24.15 -1.19
N ASN A 356 4.79 24.93 -1.07
CA ASN A 356 4.88 26.17 -1.82
C ASN A 356 4.96 25.86 -3.31
N THR A 357 4.01 26.38 -4.08
CA THR A 357 3.94 26.23 -5.53
C THR A 357 3.82 27.58 -6.20
N VAL A 358 4.45 27.72 -7.35
CA VAL A 358 4.36 28.92 -8.19
C VAL A 358 3.53 28.52 -9.42
N THR A 359 2.47 29.28 -9.69
CA THR A 359 1.72 29.11 -10.92
C THR A 359 2.44 29.85 -12.05
N LEU A 360 2.88 29.11 -13.06
CA LEU A 360 3.48 29.66 -14.27
C LEU A 360 2.46 29.62 -15.41
N LYS A 361 2.54 30.64 -16.30
CA LYS A 361 1.75 30.62 -17.54
C LYS A 361 2.40 29.66 -18.53
N THR A 362 1.60 29.12 -19.44
CA THR A 362 2.06 28.16 -20.45
C THR A 362 3.26 28.70 -21.26
N GLU A 363 3.26 29.98 -21.59
CA GLU A 363 4.31 30.64 -22.36
C GLU A 363 5.63 30.76 -21.56
N GLU A 364 5.55 30.85 -20.24
CA GLU A 364 6.73 30.93 -19.37
C GLU A 364 7.49 29.59 -19.28
N LEU A 365 6.83 28.48 -19.67
CA LEU A 365 7.41 27.15 -19.70
C LEU A 365 8.30 26.90 -20.93
N ASP A 366 8.11 27.65 -22.02
CA ASP A 366 8.79 27.40 -23.31
C ASP A 366 10.31 27.42 -23.22
N LYS A 367 10.85 28.25 -22.34
CA LYS A 367 12.30 28.38 -22.13
C LYS A 367 12.98 27.10 -21.58
N TYR A 368 12.19 26.21 -20.93
CA TYR A 368 12.71 24.96 -20.35
C TYR A 368 12.61 23.76 -21.30
N LEU A 369 11.82 23.86 -22.39
CA LEU A 369 11.55 22.72 -23.27
C LEU A 369 12.80 22.28 -24.03
N GLY A 370 12.98 20.98 -24.21
CA GLY A 370 14.07 20.40 -25.01
C GLY A 370 14.59 19.10 -24.42
N VAL A 371 15.66 18.61 -25.04
CA VAL A 371 16.38 17.41 -24.59
C VAL A 371 17.66 17.85 -23.86
N TYR A 372 17.88 17.28 -22.71
CA TYR A 372 19.03 17.55 -21.86
C TYR A 372 19.88 16.30 -21.69
N SER A 373 21.19 16.42 -21.86
CA SER A 373 22.15 15.32 -21.68
C SER A 373 23.22 15.67 -20.66
N SER A 374 23.81 14.64 -20.04
CA SER A 374 24.84 14.78 -19.02
C SER A 374 26.04 13.89 -19.34
N THR A 375 27.23 14.35 -19.00
CA THR A 375 28.45 13.51 -19.02
C THR A 375 28.57 12.65 -17.74
N GLN A 376 27.77 12.95 -16.71
CA GLN A 376 27.80 12.27 -15.41
C GLN A 376 26.84 11.08 -15.34
N LEU A 377 25.77 11.07 -16.17
CA LEU A 377 24.79 10.00 -16.25
C LEU A 377 24.55 9.59 -17.71
N PRO A 378 24.53 8.29 -18.05
CA PRO A 378 24.33 7.80 -19.42
C PRO A 378 22.87 7.79 -19.82
N LEU A 379 22.14 8.88 -19.57
CA LEU A 379 20.72 9.04 -19.91
C LEU A 379 20.47 10.47 -20.38
N LYS A 380 19.40 10.64 -21.15
CA LYS A 380 18.88 11.95 -21.56
C LYS A 380 17.55 12.19 -20.84
N ILE A 381 17.24 13.46 -20.60
CA ILE A 381 15.95 13.89 -20.05
C ILE A 381 15.28 14.80 -21.07
N THR A 382 14.12 14.40 -21.55
CA THR A 382 13.26 15.22 -22.39
C THR A 382 12.33 16.03 -21.52
N ILE A 383 12.31 17.35 -21.69
CA ILE A 383 11.38 18.26 -21.04
C ILE A 383 10.36 18.74 -22.09
N ALA A 384 9.11 18.40 -21.86
CA ALA A 384 7.95 18.82 -22.65
C ALA A 384 6.98 19.62 -21.77
N LYS A 385 5.88 20.12 -22.33
CA LYS A 385 4.79 20.71 -21.55
C LYS A 385 3.45 20.07 -21.90
N ASP A 386 2.58 19.97 -20.89
CA ASP A 386 1.17 19.69 -21.05
C ASP A 386 0.40 20.80 -20.31
N ASN A 387 -0.23 21.70 -21.08
CA ASN A 387 -0.87 22.90 -20.57
C ASN A 387 0.08 23.76 -19.70
N THR A 388 -0.17 23.84 -18.40
CA THR A 388 0.60 24.65 -17.44
C THR A 388 1.62 23.83 -16.64
N ALA A 389 1.86 22.56 -17.00
CA ALA A 389 2.81 21.69 -16.34
C ALA A 389 3.99 21.34 -17.26
N LEU A 390 5.21 21.32 -16.72
CA LEU A 390 6.33 20.68 -17.38
C LEU A 390 6.24 19.16 -17.17
N ILE A 391 6.58 18.43 -18.22
CA ILE A 391 6.64 16.97 -18.22
C ILE A 391 8.09 16.55 -18.46
N ALA A 392 8.68 15.79 -17.55
CA ALA A 392 10.00 15.23 -17.70
C ALA A 392 9.94 13.75 -18.04
N GLN A 393 10.84 13.30 -18.91
CA GLN A 393 10.99 11.89 -19.27
C GLN A 393 12.47 11.54 -19.39
N ALA A 394 12.97 10.66 -18.54
CA ALA A 394 14.30 10.08 -18.68
C ALA A 394 14.27 8.92 -19.70
N THR A 395 15.39 8.70 -20.39
CA THR A 395 15.53 7.61 -21.38
C THR A 395 15.13 6.27 -20.77
N GLY A 396 14.18 5.57 -21.42
CA GLY A 396 13.69 4.26 -20.99
C GLY A 396 12.75 4.26 -19.77
N GLN A 397 12.32 5.45 -19.30
CA GLN A 397 11.43 5.58 -18.16
C GLN A 397 10.10 6.24 -18.55
N PRO A 398 9.02 6.02 -17.79
CA PRO A 398 7.78 6.75 -17.95
C PRO A 398 7.97 8.25 -17.73
N SER A 399 7.16 9.07 -18.40
CA SER A 399 7.12 10.50 -18.16
C SER A 399 6.39 10.83 -16.86
N PHE A 400 6.76 11.94 -16.23
CA PHE A 400 6.14 12.45 -15.00
C PHE A 400 6.03 13.98 -15.02
N PRO A 401 4.99 14.53 -14.37
CA PRO A 401 4.80 15.97 -14.28
C PRO A 401 5.75 16.59 -13.25
N LEU A 402 6.21 17.80 -13.54
CA LEU A 402 7.03 18.61 -12.64
C LEU A 402 6.18 19.75 -12.07
N GLU A 403 6.28 19.98 -10.77
CA GLU A 403 5.63 21.08 -10.07
C GLU A 403 6.62 22.23 -9.82
N ALA A 404 6.27 23.44 -10.25
CA ALA A 404 7.08 24.63 -10.00
C ALA A 404 7.01 25.02 -8.52
N THR A 405 8.16 25.11 -7.84
CA THR A 405 8.23 25.52 -6.42
C THR A 405 8.78 26.93 -6.25
N GLU A 406 9.63 27.34 -7.16
CA GLU A 406 10.22 28.67 -7.26
C GLU A 406 10.48 28.98 -8.73
N LYS A 407 10.90 30.21 -9.03
CA LYS A 407 11.36 30.54 -10.38
C LYS A 407 12.49 29.61 -10.77
N ASP A 408 12.39 29.02 -11.96
CA ASP A 408 13.37 28.10 -12.56
C ASP A 408 13.63 26.81 -11.76
N LYS A 409 12.80 26.50 -10.73
CA LYS A 409 12.94 25.31 -9.87
C LYS A 409 11.66 24.50 -9.84
N PHE A 410 11.80 23.23 -10.17
CA PHE A 410 10.71 22.28 -10.29
C PHE A 410 11.01 21.00 -9.50
N LYS A 411 9.96 20.31 -9.07
CA LYS A 411 10.11 19.05 -8.35
C LYS A 411 9.08 18.01 -8.78
N PHE A 412 9.42 16.75 -8.51
CA PHE A 412 8.50 15.63 -8.53
C PHE A 412 8.69 14.83 -7.24
N ASP A 413 7.83 15.10 -6.26
CA ASP A 413 7.94 14.56 -4.90
C ASP A 413 7.92 13.02 -4.86
N MET A 414 7.12 12.36 -5.74
CA MET A 414 6.99 10.90 -5.78
C MET A 414 8.30 10.16 -6.01
N ALA A 415 9.26 10.77 -6.70
CA ALA A 415 10.57 10.18 -6.96
C ALA A 415 11.72 10.98 -6.30
N GLY A 416 11.42 11.96 -5.45
CA GLY A 416 12.43 12.81 -4.81
C GLY A 416 13.28 13.60 -5.81
N VAL A 417 12.69 13.94 -6.97
CA VAL A 417 13.37 14.70 -8.05
C VAL A 417 13.23 16.18 -7.80
N VAL A 418 14.36 16.91 -7.88
CA VAL A 418 14.38 18.36 -7.99
C VAL A 418 15.18 18.74 -9.23
N MET A 419 14.62 19.60 -10.09
CA MET A 419 15.24 20.13 -11.29
C MET A 419 15.35 21.65 -11.18
N GLU A 420 16.58 22.16 -11.22
CA GLU A 420 16.88 23.60 -11.20
C GLU A 420 17.42 23.99 -12.60
N PHE A 421 16.67 24.82 -13.30
CA PHE A 421 17.03 25.27 -14.66
C PHE A 421 17.80 26.58 -14.64
N ASN A 422 18.73 26.71 -15.55
CA ASN A 422 19.39 27.96 -15.91
C ASN A 422 19.19 28.18 -17.43
N PRO A 423 18.07 28.80 -17.86
CA PRO A 423 17.78 28.98 -19.27
C PRO A 423 18.83 29.79 -20.03
N ASP A 424 19.46 30.76 -19.37
CA ASP A 424 20.50 31.62 -19.98
C ASP A 424 21.76 30.84 -20.39
N LYS A 425 22.06 29.76 -19.67
CA LYS A 425 23.17 28.85 -19.95
C LYS A 425 22.77 27.59 -20.69
N ASN A 426 21.48 27.36 -20.92
CA ASN A 426 20.92 26.09 -21.41
C ASN A 426 21.32 24.90 -20.53
N GLU A 427 21.31 25.09 -19.22
CA GLU A 427 21.67 24.08 -18.23
C GLU A 427 20.46 23.70 -17.34
N MET A 428 20.49 22.48 -16.82
CA MET A 428 19.57 21.98 -15.80
C MET A 428 20.36 21.13 -14.80
N THR A 429 20.16 21.39 -13.52
CA THR A 429 20.71 20.56 -12.44
C THR A 429 19.63 19.62 -11.93
N LEU A 430 19.87 18.31 -12.04
CA LEU A 430 19.05 17.26 -11.43
C LEU A 430 19.60 16.94 -10.04
N LYS A 431 18.74 16.97 -9.01
CA LYS A 431 19.04 16.48 -7.66
C LYS A 431 18.10 15.32 -7.35
N GLN A 432 18.64 14.16 -6.99
CA GLN A 432 17.88 12.98 -6.65
C GLN A 432 18.70 12.03 -5.77
N ASN A 433 18.11 11.47 -4.70
CA ASN A 433 18.74 10.49 -3.79
C ASN A 433 20.13 10.94 -3.27
N GLY A 434 20.29 12.24 -2.99
CA GLY A 434 21.55 12.83 -2.52
C GLY A 434 22.57 13.10 -3.64
N GLY A 435 22.32 12.67 -4.87
CA GLY A 435 23.14 12.99 -6.06
C GLY A 435 22.76 14.33 -6.65
N VAL A 436 23.76 15.01 -7.26
CA VAL A 436 23.61 16.29 -7.97
C VAL A 436 24.29 16.16 -9.32
N TYR A 437 23.55 16.33 -10.40
CA TYR A 437 24.01 16.05 -11.76
C TYR A 437 23.69 17.22 -12.68
N LEU A 438 24.70 17.69 -13.42
CA LEU A 438 24.54 18.75 -14.39
C LEU A 438 24.17 18.16 -15.76
N PHE A 439 23.17 18.75 -16.38
CA PHE A 439 22.72 18.47 -17.74
C PHE A 439 22.79 19.72 -18.58
N THR A 440 23.11 19.57 -19.87
CA THR A 440 23.14 20.64 -20.86
C THR A 440 22.11 20.37 -21.94
N LYS A 441 21.36 21.40 -22.34
CA LYS A 441 20.36 21.33 -23.40
C LYS A 441 21.02 21.05 -24.74
N GLU A 442 20.53 20.03 -25.43
CA GLU A 442 20.99 19.69 -26.78
C GLU A 442 20.52 20.78 -27.80
N LYS A 443 21.32 21.05 -28.80
CA LYS A 443 21.04 22.04 -29.85
C LYS A 443 19.95 21.56 -30.81
#